data_1507eb63e2f41dccbc0ae6f4f90f8089
#
_entry.id   1507eb63e2f41dccbc0ae6f4f90f8089
#
_cell.length_a   1.000
_cell.length_b   1.000
_cell.length_c   1.000
_cell.angle_alpha   90.00
_cell.angle_beta   90.00
_cell.angle_gamma   90.00
#
_symmetry.space_group_name_H-M   'P 1'
#
loop_
_entity.id
_entity.type
_entity.pdbx_description
1 polymer ?
#
loop_
_entity_poly.entity_id
_entity_poly.type
_entity_poly.pdbx_seq_one_letter_code
_entity_poly.pdbx_strand_id
1 'polypeptide(L)'
;AYNSLERLQSGGLVTVTVDRPMKFSSPPLKNVLEHLINIRKEQLKKIEQGFKDIKDGKTQDAEEEINLDIEIEPKFAVLKERVHIFSKMEKMAMESEHSLILTLGKFGILHLCRSTALAEVNKAAKRGVEVKVMAQLDRRTIRFFSELDPAVVVRHSDDLESQGTVMDQLEAIQYLNTEENP
;
A
#
# COMPACT_ATOMS: atom_id res chain seq x y z
N ALA A 1 -11.52 -6.57 -30.04
CA ALA A 1 -12.44 -7.61 -29.52
C ALA A 1 -11.74 -8.97 -29.39
N TYR A 2 -11.06 -9.49 -30.43
CA TYR A 2 -10.41 -10.83 -30.36
C TYR A 2 -9.31 -10.93 -29.30
N ASN A 3 -8.39 -9.98 -29.20
CA ASN A 3 -7.33 -9.97 -28.18
C ASN A 3 -7.87 -10.00 -26.73
N SER A 4 -9.06 -9.42 -26.51
CA SER A 4 -9.69 -9.47 -25.18
C SER A 4 -10.25 -10.85 -24.86
N LEU A 5 -10.81 -11.53 -25.87
CA LEU A 5 -11.32 -12.90 -25.74
C LEU A 5 -10.19 -13.92 -25.53
N GLU A 6 -9.07 -13.77 -26.23
CA GLU A 6 -7.86 -14.59 -26.01
C GLU A 6 -7.30 -14.44 -24.59
N ARG A 7 -7.27 -13.21 -24.06
CA ARG A 7 -6.84 -12.96 -22.67
C ARG A 7 -7.80 -13.57 -21.65
N LEU A 8 -9.11 -13.55 -21.92
CA LEU A 8 -10.09 -14.21 -21.06
C LEU A 8 -9.99 -15.73 -21.14
N GLN A 9 -9.70 -16.27 -22.32
CA GLN A 9 -9.48 -17.69 -22.51
C GLN A 9 -8.21 -18.18 -21.82
N SER A 10 -7.10 -17.47 -21.94
CA SER A 10 -5.86 -17.79 -21.24
C SER A 10 -5.99 -17.73 -19.73
N GLY A 11 -6.91 -16.87 -19.23
CA GLY A 11 -7.28 -16.79 -17.81
C GLY A 11 -8.31 -17.84 -17.37
N GLY A 12 -8.75 -18.75 -18.24
CA GLY A 12 -9.76 -19.76 -17.92
C GLY A 12 -11.17 -19.22 -17.69
N LEU A 13 -11.43 -17.96 -18.10
CA LEU A 13 -12.72 -17.27 -17.90
C LEU A 13 -13.70 -17.48 -19.03
N VAL A 14 -13.23 -17.97 -20.18
CA VAL A 14 -14.03 -18.27 -21.36
C VAL A 14 -13.55 -19.56 -21.99
N THR A 15 -14.47 -20.41 -22.41
CA THR A 15 -14.21 -21.61 -23.20
C THR A 15 -14.57 -21.36 -24.67
N VAL A 16 -13.78 -21.95 -25.57
CA VAL A 16 -13.97 -21.82 -27.01
C VAL A 16 -14.29 -23.17 -27.63
N THR A 17 -15.31 -23.26 -28.48
CA THR A 17 -15.60 -24.47 -29.23
C THR A 17 -14.68 -24.57 -30.43
N VAL A 18 -14.30 -25.80 -30.82
CA VAL A 18 -13.45 -26.09 -32.00
C VAL A 18 -14.24 -26.02 -33.28
N ASP A 19 -15.57 -25.88 -33.19
CA ASP A 19 -16.46 -25.84 -34.35
C ASP A 19 -16.33 -24.54 -35.17
N ARG A 20 -16.68 -24.63 -36.44
CA ARG A 20 -16.81 -23.44 -37.30
C ARG A 20 -18.28 -23.07 -37.50
N PRO A 21 -18.73 -21.86 -37.13
CA PRO A 21 -17.98 -20.76 -36.53
C PRO A 21 -17.64 -21.00 -35.06
N MET A 22 -16.45 -20.53 -34.59
CA MET A 22 -16.02 -20.59 -33.20
C MET A 22 -17.05 -19.88 -32.29
N LYS A 23 -17.47 -20.56 -31.24
CA LYS A 23 -18.39 -20.01 -30.24
C LYS A 23 -17.66 -19.88 -28.90
N PHE A 24 -17.83 -18.75 -28.27
CA PHE A 24 -17.30 -18.46 -26.96
C PHE A 24 -18.43 -18.67 -25.95
N SER A 25 -18.13 -19.40 -24.90
CA SER A 25 -19.06 -19.66 -23.79
C SER A 25 -18.40 -19.29 -22.46
N SER A 26 -19.15 -18.61 -21.59
CA SER A 26 -18.72 -18.32 -20.24
C SER A 26 -19.17 -19.43 -19.30
N PRO A 27 -18.28 -20.00 -18.48
CA PRO A 27 -18.68 -20.86 -17.38
C PRO A 27 -19.61 -20.13 -16.41
N PRO A 28 -20.36 -20.84 -15.56
CA PRO A 28 -21.14 -20.20 -14.49
C PRO A 28 -20.26 -19.29 -13.63
N LEU A 29 -20.76 -18.10 -13.30
CA LEU A 29 -20.01 -17.07 -12.57
C LEU A 29 -19.37 -17.62 -11.27
N LYS A 30 -20.08 -18.50 -10.59
CA LYS A 30 -19.56 -19.17 -9.37
C LYS A 30 -18.26 -19.92 -9.63
N ASN A 31 -18.22 -20.70 -10.71
CA ASN A 31 -17.02 -21.49 -11.07
C ASN A 31 -15.84 -20.58 -11.44
N VAL A 32 -16.13 -19.47 -12.14
CA VAL A 32 -15.13 -18.46 -12.50
C VAL A 32 -14.53 -17.82 -11.27
N LEU A 33 -15.36 -17.44 -10.30
CA LEU A 33 -14.90 -16.83 -9.04
C LEU A 33 -14.10 -17.82 -8.20
N GLU A 34 -14.56 -19.06 -8.09
CA GLU A 34 -13.81 -20.13 -7.39
C GLU A 34 -12.45 -20.37 -8.04
N HIS A 35 -12.38 -20.41 -9.36
CA HIS A 35 -11.12 -20.56 -10.10
C HIS A 35 -10.16 -19.40 -9.84
N LEU A 36 -10.63 -18.15 -9.90
CA LEU A 36 -9.81 -16.97 -9.60
C LEU A 36 -9.30 -16.97 -8.16
N ILE A 37 -10.15 -17.32 -7.20
CA ILE A 37 -9.76 -17.44 -5.79
C ILE A 37 -8.67 -18.50 -5.63
N ASN A 38 -8.80 -19.65 -6.28
CA ASN A 38 -7.82 -20.73 -6.18
C ASN A 38 -6.48 -20.32 -6.79
N ILE A 39 -6.47 -19.67 -7.96
CA ILE A 39 -5.23 -19.11 -8.54
C ILE A 39 -4.54 -18.17 -7.55
N ARG A 40 -5.29 -17.27 -6.93
CA ARG A 40 -4.72 -16.33 -5.94
C ARG A 40 -4.17 -17.03 -4.70
N LYS A 41 -4.89 -18.03 -4.21
CA LYS A 41 -4.40 -18.86 -3.07
C LYS A 41 -3.10 -19.60 -3.41
N GLU A 42 -2.99 -20.15 -4.61
CA GLU A 42 -1.76 -20.82 -5.06
C GLU A 42 -0.60 -19.84 -5.20
N GLN A 43 -0.85 -18.64 -5.73
CA GLN A 43 0.17 -17.59 -5.81
C GLN A 43 0.67 -17.18 -4.43
N LEU A 44 -0.25 -16.96 -3.48
CA LEU A 44 0.11 -16.65 -2.09
C LEU A 44 0.92 -17.78 -1.46
N LYS A 45 0.49 -19.03 -1.64
CA LYS A 45 1.20 -20.18 -1.10
C LYS A 45 2.62 -20.33 -1.64
N LYS A 46 2.83 -20.02 -2.92
CA LYS A 46 4.18 -20.01 -3.52
C LYS A 46 5.06 -18.91 -2.91
N ILE A 47 4.50 -17.71 -2.68
CA ILE A 47 5.22 -16.61 -2.02
C ILE A 47 5.55 -16.97 -0.58
N GLU A 48 4.59 -17.53 0.17
CA GLU A 48 4.81 -17.99 1.54
C GLU A 48 5.89 -19.08 1.63
N GLN A 49 5.90 -19.99 0.66
CA GLN A 49 6.91 -21.04 0.60
C GLN A 49 8.29 -20.46 0.30
N GLY A 50 8.39 -19.57 -0.70
CA GLY A 50 9.64 -18.87 -1.01
C GLY A 50 10.18 -18.08 0.19
N PHE A 51 9.30 -17.41 0.93
CA PHE A 51 9.67 -16.69 2.15
C PHE A 51 10.19 -17.64 3.25
N LYS A 52 9.56 -18.80 3.41
CA LYS A 52 10.05 -19.82 4.35
C LYS A 52 11.40 -20.38 3.94
N ASP A 53 11.59 -20.66 2.66
CA ASP A 53 12.85 -21.21 2.14
C ASP A 53 14.01 -20.22 2.34
N ILE A 54 13.77 -18.91 2.18
CA ILE A 54 14.73 -17.86 2.50
C ILE A 54 15.01 -17.81 4.01
N LYS A 55 13.97 -17.85 4.84
CA LYS A 55 14.11 -17.80 6.30
C LYS A 55 14.82 -19.02 6.88
N ASP A 56 14.63 -20.19 6.27
CA ASP A 56 15.24 -21.46 6.69
C ASP A 56 16.67 -21.64 6.13
N GLY A 57 17.23 -20.64 5.44
CA GLY A 57 18.60 -20.66 4.90
C GLY A 57 18.85 -21.72 3.84
N LYS A 58 17.79 -22.19 3.16
CA LYS A 58 17.89 -23.24 2.15
C LYS A 58 18.33 -22.75 0.77
N THR A 59 18.48 -21.45 0.62
CA THR A 59 18.94 -20.79 -0.61
C THR A 59 20.26 -20.07 -0.33
N GLN A 60 21.36 -20.81 -0.24
CA GLN A 60 22.71 -20.22 -0.13
C GLN A 60 23.07 -19.35 -1.34
N ASP A 61 22.51 -19.63 -2.52
CA ASP A 61 22.79 -18.86 -3.73
C ASP A 61 22.01 -17.52 -3.81
N ALA A 62 20.91 -17.38 -3.04
CA ALA A 62 20.13 -16.13 -3.02
C ALA A 62 20.71 -15.07 -2.06
N GLU A 63 21.48 -15.48 -1.07
CA GLU A 63 22.16 -14.54 -0.16
C GLU A 63 23.35 -13.86 -0.81
N GLU A 64 24.05 -14.53 -1.76
CA GLU A 64 25.14 -13.91 -2.52
C GLU A 64 24.64 -12.90 -3.55
N GLU A 65 23.48 -13.13 -4.20
CA GLU A 65 22.84 -12.14 -5.08
C GLU A 65 22.20 -10.97 -4.30
N ILE A 66 21.68 -11.23 -3.10
CA ILE A 66 21.07 -10.21 -2.24
C ILE A 66 22.13 -9.35 -1.54
N ASN A 67 23.29 -9.92 -1.19
CA ASN A 67 24.36 -9.17 -0.52
C ASN A 67 25.17 -8.25 -1.47
N LEU A 68 25.01 -8.37 -2.77
CA LEU A 68 25.64 -7.46 -3.73
C LEU A 68 24.87 -6.14 -3.92
N ASP A 69 23.61 -6.03 -3.46
CA ASP A 69 22.76 -4.85 -3.62
C ASP A 69 22.41 -4.12 -2.30
N ILE A 70 22.92 -4.55 -1.15
CA ILE A 70 22.52 -4.01 0.18
C ILE A 70 23.31 -2.73 0.57
N GLU A 71 24.23 -2.24 -0.25
CA GLU A 71 25.05 -1.08 0.19
C GLU A 71 24.64 0.28 -0.36
N ILE A 72 23.57 0.43 -1.10
CA ILE A 72 23.05 1.75 -1.44
C ILE A 72 21.54 1.72 -1.38
N GLU A 73 20.94 1.91 -0.18
CA GLU A 73 19.58 2.42 -0.19
C GLU A 73 19.58 3.70 -1.04
N PRO A 74 18.84 3.74 -2.14
CA PRO A 74 18.84 4.95 -2.96
C PRO A 74 18.36 6.10 -2.08
N LYS A 75 19.13 7.18 -2.00
CA LYS A 75 18.73 8.39 -1.24
C LYS A 75 17.35 8.89 -1.63
N PHE A 76 16.86 8.47 -2.80
CA PHE A 76 15.54 8.80 -3.32
C PHE A 76 14.93 7.59 -4.01
N ALA A 77 13.70 7.25 -3.63
CA ALA A 77 12.90 6.22 -4.27
C ALA A 77 11.53 6.78 -4.68
N VAL A 78 11.03 6.37 -5.83
CA VAL A 78 9.69 6.79 -6.30
C VAL A 78 8.68 5.68 -6.01
N LEU A 79 7.74 5.97 -5.13
CA LEU A 79 6.62 5.08 -4.81
C LEU A 79 5.42 5.44 -5.71
N LYS A 80 4.94 4.51 -6.54
CA LYS A 80 3.88 4.78 -7.53
C LYS A 80 2.48 4.45 -7.05
N GLU A 81 2.33 3.53 -6.11
CA GLU A 81 1.03 3.04 -5.67
C GLU A 81 0.73 3.46 -4.22
N ARG A 82 -0.51 3.83 -3.94
CA ARG A 82 -0.96 4.23 -2.58
C ARG A 82 -0.64 3.17 -1.54
N VAL A 83 -0.76 1.88 -1.88
CA VAL A 83 -0.45 0.78 -0.96
C VAL A 83 1.01 0.84 -0.49
N HIS A 84 1.95 1.07 -1.39
CA HIS A 84 3.37 1.19 -1.06
C HIS A 84 3.67 2.45 -0.22
N ILE A 85 2.96 3.56 -0.50
CA ILE A 85 3.10 4.80 0.27
C ILE A 85 2.64 4.59 1.71
N PHE A 86 1.46 3.98 1.92
CA PHE A 86 0.95 3.72 3.27
C PHE A 86 1.76 2.65 4.00
N SER A 87 2.25 1.62 3.31
CA SER A 87 3.16 0.64 3.90
C SER A 87 4.48 1.28 4.35
N LYS A 88 5.03 2.20 3.56
CA LYS A 88 6.22 2.96 3.96
C LYS A 88 5.92 3.90 5.14
N MET A 89 4.79 4.59 5.14
CA MET A 89 4.35 5.43 6.26
C MET A 89 4.16 4.60 7.53
N GLU A 90 3.56 3.41 7.42
CA GLU A 90 3.41 2.46 8.52
C GLU A 90 4.78 2.09 9.12
N LYS A 91 5.75 1.73 8.27
CA LYS A 91 7.13 1.44 8.70
C LYS A 91 7.76 2.64 9.41
N MET A 92 7.67 3.85 8.84
CA MET A 92 8.17 5.07 9.46
C MET A 92 7.52 5.31 10.84
N ALA A 93 6.22 5.11 10.97
CA ALA A 93 5.54 5.24 12.26
C ALA A 93 5.99 4.18 13.27
N MET A 94 6.29 2.96 12.84
CA MET A 94 6.84 1.90 13.70
C MET A 94 8.25 2.23 14.20
N GLU A 95 9.10 2.77 13.32
CA GLU A 95 10.52 3.03 13.57
C GLU A 95 10.78 4.39 14.21
N SER A 96 9.80 5.31 14.22
CA SER A 96 9.95 6.64 14.82
C SER A 96 10.27 6.57 16.31
N GLU A 97 11.30 7.32 16.73
CA GLU A 97 11.77 7.40 18.11
C GLU A 97 11.46 8.75 18.76
N HIS A 98 11.50 9.83 17.99
CA HIS A 98 11.39 11.20 18.51
C HIS A 98 10.19 11.96 17.95
N SER A 99 10.05 12.00 16.65
CA SER A 99 9.03 12.83 15.98
C SER A 99 8.47 12.21 14.72
N LEU A 100 7.17 12.38 14.50
CA LEU A 100 6.48 12.00 13.29
C LEU A 100 5.56 13.15 12.85
N ILE A 101 5.87 13.76 11.72
CA ILE A 101 5.11 14.89 11.20
C ILE A 101 4.39 14.45 9.93
N LEU A 102 3.07 14.62 9.90
CA LEU A 102 2.24 14.34 8.74
C LEU A 102 1.63 15.64 8.22
N THR A 103 1.72 15.87 6.92
CA THR A 103 1.01 16.93 6.22
C THR A 103 -0.04 16.31 5.32
N LEU A 104 -1.31 16.56 5.61
CA LEU A 104 -2.45 15.90 5.00
C LEU A 104 -3.32 16.90 4.25
N GLY A 105 -3.54 16.70 2.97
CA GLY A 105 -4.55 17.45 2.22
C GLY A 105 -5.95 17.13 2.68
N LYS A 106 -6.93 17.74 2.02
CA LYS A 106 -8.36 17.73 2.37
C LYS A 106 -8.96 16.35 2.65
N PHE A 107 -8.54 15.32 1.90
CA PHE A 107 -8.98 13.93 2.08
C PHE A 107 -7.90 13.03 2.67
N GLY A 108 -6.74 13.56 3.02
CA GLY A 108 -5.60 12.78 3.52
C GLY A 108 -5.93 11.99 4.77
N ILE A 109 -6.67 12.58 5.72
CA ILE A 109 -7.11 11.87 6.93
C ILE A 109 -8.01 10.68 6.61
N LEU A 110 -8.90 10.79 5.61
CA LEU A 110 -9.77 9.69 5.21
C LEU A 110 -8.98 8.51 4.65
N HIS A 111 -7.94 8.81 3.87
CA HIS A 111 -7.05 7.78 3.35
C HIS A 111 -6.21 7.14 4.45
N LEU A 112 -5.72 7.93 5.40
CA LEU A 112 -5.01 7.44 6.58
C LEU A 112 -5.90 6.50 7.41
N CYS A 113 -7.14 6.88 7.71
CA CYS A 113 -8.09 6.05 8.46
C CYS A 113 -8.46 4.74 7.77
N ARG A 114 -8.35 4.68 6.45
CA ARG A 114 -8.60 3.46 5.66
C ARG A 114 -7.36 2.58 5.47
N SER A 115 -6.21 3.02 5.98
CA SER A 115 -4.94 2.30 5.86
C SER A 115 -4.52 1.67 7.20
N THR A 116 -3.57 0.75 7.13
CA THR A 116 -2.94 0.16 8.32
C THR A 116 -2.05 1.15 9.07
N ALA A 117 -1.58 2.20 8.39
CA ALA A 117 -0.69 3.20 8.96
C ALA A 117 -1.29 3.97 10.14
N LEU A 118 -2.62 4.17 10.19
CA LEU A 118 -3.27 4.84 11.32
C LEU A 118 -2.97 4.16 12.65
N ALA A 119 -3.04 2.84 12.68
CA ALA A 119 -2.79 2.07 13.91
C ALA A 119 -1.36 2.30 14.42
N GLU A 120 -0.39 2.33 13.52
CA GLU A 120 1.02 2.55 13.89
C GLU A 120 1.30 4.01 14.27
N VAL A 121 0.67 4.98 13.62
CA VAL A 121 0.71 6.39 14.01
C VAL A 121 0.19 6.57 15.45
N ASN A 122 -0.94 5.95 15.77
CA ASN A 122 -1.50 5.99 17.13
C ASN A 122 -0.60 5.25 18.13
N LYS A 123 0.02 4.14 17.75
CA LYS A 123 1.01 3.45 18.61
C LYS A 123 2.26 4.31 18.84
N ALA A 124 2.75 5.01 17.81
CA ALA A 124 3.87 5.93 17.95
C ALA A 124 3.56 7.02 18.99
N ALA A 125 2.39 7.66 18.91
CA ALA A 125 1.95 8.64 19.88
C ALA A 125 1.90 8.05 21.30
N LYS A 126 1.37 6.83 21.47
CA LYS A 126 1.35 6.14 22.78
C LYS A 126 2.73 5.77 23.32
N ARG A 127 3.72 5.56 22.45
CA ARG A 127 5.13 5.36 22.85
C ARG A 127 5.81 6.64 23.32
N GLY A 128 5.16 7.80 23.18
CA GLY A 128 5.72 9.10 23.53
C GLY A 128 6.44 9.81 22.38
N VAL A 129 6.32 9.31 21.16
CA VAL A 129 6.79 10.02 19.96
C VAL A 129 5.95 11.29 19.76
N GLU A 130 6.58 12.42 19.47
CA GLU A 130 5.90 13.66 19.20
C GLU A 130 5.22 13.60 17.82
N VAL A 131 3.95 13.19 17.80
CA VAL A 131 3.19 13.09 16.54
C VAL A 131 2.44 14.38 16.28
N LYS A 132 2.74 15.02 15.15
CA LYS A 132 2.09 16.25 14.69
C LYS A 132 1.42 16.03 13.34
N VAL A 133 0.18 16.49 13.22
CA VAL A 133 -0.58 16.46 11.96
C VAL A 133 -0.94 17.89 11.58
N MET A 134 -0.45 18.36 10.45
CA MET A 134 -0.95 19.57 9.80
C MET A 134 -1.89 19.16 8.68
N ALA A 135 -3.12 19.64 8.71
CA ALA A 135 -4.13 19.18 7.75
C ALA A 135 -5.00 20.33 7.24
N GLN A 136 -5.45 20.19 6.02
CA GLN A 136 -6.53 21.02 5.48
C GLN A 136 -7.88 20.45 5.97
N LEU A 137 -8.43 21.05 7.04
CA LEU A 137 -9.66 20.57 7.65
C LEU A 137 -10.88 20.92 6.77
N ASP A 138 -11.72 19.93 6.51
CA ASP A 138 -12.98 20.06 5.77
C ASP A 138 -14.14 19.52 6.62
N ARG A 139 -15.34 20.12 6.50
CA ARG A 139 -16.53 19.70 7.26
C ARG A 139 -16.89 18.23 7.04
N ARG A 140 -16.54 17.64 5.89
CA ARG A 140 -16.82 16.25 5.56
C ARG A 140 -15.81 15.28 6.18
N THR A 141 -14.57 15.76 6.44
CA THR A 141 -13.47 14.93 6.90
C THR A 141 -13.09 15.15 8.35
N ILE A 142 -13.51 16.26 8.97
CA ILE A 142 -13.15 16.63 10.35
C ILE A 142 -13.47 15.52 11.37
N ARG A 143 -14.55 14.78 11.16
CA ARG A 143 -14.95 13.68 12.07
C ARG A 143 -13.91 12.54 12.13
N PHE A 144 -13.10 12.35 11.11
CA PHE A 144 -12.10 11.29 11.07
C PHE A 144 -10.87 11.59 11.92
N PHE A 145 -10.67 12.86 12.31
CA PHE A 145 -9.58 13.21 13.22
C PHE A 145 -9.80 12.68 14.65
N SER A 146 -11.02 12.28 15.01
CA SER A 146 -11.30 11.58 16.27
C SER A 146 -10.74 10.16 16.33
N GLU A 147 -10.32 9.58 15.19
CA GLU A 147 -9.65 8.28 15.13
C GLU A 147 -8.17 8.37 15.54
N LEU A 148 -7.60 9.58 15.58
CA LEU A 148 -6.24 9.80 16.07
C LEU A 148 -6.20 9.72 17.60
N ASP A 149 -5.06 9.25 18.12
CA ASP A 149 -4.82 9.24 19.56
C ASP A 149 -4.85 10.67 20.12
N PRO A 150 -5.43 10.91 21.30
CA PRO A 150 -5.48 12.25 21.91
C PRO A 150 -4.11 12.93 22.13
N ALA A 151 -3.02 12.18 22.14
CA ALA A 151 -1.67 12.72 22.22
C ALA A 151 -1.17 13.32 20.90
N VAL A 152 -1.86 13.06 19.78
CA VAL A 152 -1.52 13.63 18.47
C VAL A 152 -1.92 15.08 18.39
N VAL A 153 -0.97 15.95 18.09
CA VAL A 153 -1.22 17.39 17.93
C VAL A 153 -1.71 17.67 16.52
N VAL A 154 -2.97 18.06 16.35
CA VAL A 154 -3.56 18.41 15.06
C VAL A 154 -3.62 19.92 14.90
N ARG A 155 -3.16 20.43 13.76
CA ARG A 155 -3.26 21.84 13.36
C ARG A 155 -3.87 21.98 11.97
N HIS A 156 -4.60 23.06 11.76
CA HIS A 156 -5.21 23.41 10.49
C HIS A 156 -4.31 24.38 9.70
N SER A 157 -4.28 24.18 8.37
CA SER A 157 -3.76 25.15 7.43
C SER A 157 -4.59 25.08 6.14
N ASP A 158 -5.04 26.21 5.62
CA ASP A 158 -5.72 26.29 4.33
C ASP A 158 -4.71 26.21 3.15
N ASP A 159 -3.49 26.69 3.38
CA ASP A 159 -2.43 26.78 2.37
C ASP A 159 -1.39 25.68 2.58
N LEU A 160 -1.78 24.44 2.30
CA LEU A 160 -0.86 23.30 2.29
C LEU A 160 -0.30 23.11 0.88
N GLU A 161 0.88 23.67 0.62
CA GLU A 161 1.57 23.54 -0.67
C GLU A 161 2.16 22.14 -0.90
N SER A 162 2.50 21.43 0.16
CA SER A 162 3.03 20.08 0.06
C SER A 162 2.41 19.13 1.07
N GLN A 163 2.25 17.88 0.65
CA GLN A 163 1.74 16.80 1.49
C GLN A 163 2.82 15.73 1.63
N GLY A 164 2.88 15.12 2.81
CA GLY A 164 3.89 14.09 3.05
C GLY A 164 4.00 13.67 4.50
N THR A 165 5.05 12.95 4.80
CA THR A 165 5.38 12.47 6.15
C THR A 165 6.88 12.63 6.38
N VAL A 166 7.26 13.11 7.55
CA VAL A 166 8.65 13.23 7.97
C VAL A 166 8.83 12.50 9.30
N MET A 167 9.82 11.64 9.38
CA MET A 167 10.19 10.88 10.57
C MET A 167 11.58 11.31 11.06
N ASP A 168 11.67 11.75 12.31
CA ASP A 168 12.91 12.04 13.05
C ASP A 168 13.91 12.93 12.30
N GLN A 169 13.47 13.70 11.31
CA GLN A 169 14.29 14.49 10.38
C GLN A 169 15.29 13.63 9.55
N LEU A 170 15.12 12.33 9.55
CA LEU A 170 15.98 11.36 8.86
C LEU A 170 15.39 10.89 7.55
N GLU A 171 14.09 10.67 7.51
CA GLU A 171 13.38 10.15 6.36
C GLU A 171 12.12 10.95 6.07
N ALA A 172 11.82 11.16 4.79
CA ALA A 172 10.63 11.87 4.36
C ALA A 172 9.97 11.20 3.15
N ILE A 173 8.65 11.18 3.15
CA ILE A 173 7.82 10.90 1.97
C ILE A 173 7.21 12.23 1.54
N GLN A 174 7.35 12.59 0.27
CA GLN A 174 6.68 13.74 -0.32
C GLN A 174 5.75 13.28 -1.44
N TYR A 175 4.50 13.75 -1.43
CA TYR A 175 3.57 13.49 -2.51
C TYR A 175 3.81 14.50 -3.64
N LEU A 176 4.09 13.99 -4.85
CA LEU A 176 4.34 14.82 -6.02
C LEU A 176 3.06 15.21 -6.76
N ASN A 177 1.99 14.42 -6.60
CA ASN A 177 0.68 14.70 -7.17
C ASN A 177 -0.31 15.00 -6.05
N THR A 178 -0.75 16.24 -6.01
CA THR A 178 -1.77 16.72 -5.05
C THR A 178 -3.19 16.70 -5.64
N GLU A 179 -3.41 16.12 -6.82
CA GLU A 179 -4.74 15.95 -7.36
C GLU A 179 -5.55 15.02 -6.46
N GLU A 180 -6.41 15.65 -5.69
CA GLU A 180 -7.36 15.03 -4.80
C GLU A 180 -8.48 14.39 -5.64
N ASN A 181 -8.28 13.15 -6.09
CA ASN A 181 -9.38 12.32 -6.53
C ASN A 181 -10.00 11.65 -5.29
N PRO A 182 -11.29 11.92 -5.01
CA PRO A 182 -12.02 11.37 -3.87
C PRO A 182 -12.22 9.86 -3.94
#